data_cfc9411920a7ded4d8ed7e1e3380ba1a
#
_entry.id   cfc9411920a7ded4d8ed7e1e3380ba1a
#
_cell.length_a   1.000
_cell.length_b   1.000
_cell.length_c   1.000
_cell.angle_alpha   90.00
_cell.angle_beta   90.00
_cell.angle_gamma   90.00
#
_symmetry.space_group_name_H-M   'P 1'
#
loop_
_entity.id
_entity.type
_entity.pdbx_description
1 polymer ?
#
loop_
_entity_poly.entity_id
_entity_poly.type
_entity_poly.pdbx_seq_one_letter_code
_entity_poly.pdbx_strand_id
1 'polypeptide(L)'
;MGLFHQGLTGILPVSNFDEVRAFYEDRLGLVKTQEWTDREGNRRARYSVTGGGFIELHENDRTLPQGPTSFWMEAADINGLYSALQKIGGMDLFDPIEYKYFHARSFQMRDPAGNATFVVAYEKNVRPYTKDSVKGAFFKDEFRTVLFVDDLDATYDFYTTVLEMPCVYQWNECAGDKGFKYHAAGTEAYIENLHRIPLTKQGFATIKLYAVDFDACYEKLSANPKAHMIRPLYTNELGAREFTREDPDGNYILICE
;
A
#
# COMPACT_ATOMS: atom_id res chain seq x y z
N MET A 1 -10.68 -5.36 20.60
CA MET A 1 -9.75 -4.30 20.17
C MET A 1 -8.82 -4.98 19.19
N GLY A 2 -8.71 -4.49 17.94
CA GLY A 2 -7.88 -5.15 16.92
C GLY A 2 -6.39 -5.14 17.30
N LEU A 3 -5.60 -5.96 16.61
CA LEU A 3 -4.15 -6.07 16.86
C LEU A 3 -3.36 -4.81 16.46
N PHE A 4 -3.89 -4.00 15.55
CA PHE A 4 -3.17 -2.89 14.93
C PHE A 4 -3.83 -1.53 15.18
N HIS A 5 -3.01 -0.49 15.17
CA HIS A 5 -3.43 0.91 15.22
C HIS A 5 -2.64 1.71 14.19
N GLN A 6 -3.08 2.90 13.92
CA GLN A 6 -2.51 3.95 13.06
C GLN A 6 -1.55 3.52 11.93
N GLY A 7 -1.93 3.85 10.71
CA GLY A 7 -0.99 3.94 9.59
C GLY A 7 -0.64 2.62 8.92
N LEU A 8 -1.28 2.36 7.79
CA LEU A 8 -0.78 1.39 6.83
C LEU A 8 0.40 2.02 6.07
N THR A 9 1.52 1.31 5.98
CA THR A 9 2.65 1.70 5.13
C THR A 9 2.87 0.65 4.06
N GLY A 10 2.88 1.06 2.78
CA GLY A 10 3.40 0.25 1.69
C GLY A 10 4.90 0.46 1.57
N ILE A 11 5.70 -0.62 1.56
CA ILE A 11 7.15 -0.54 1.43
C ILE A 11 7.56 -0.92 0.01
N LEU A 12 8.40 -0.08 -0.60
CA LEU A 12 8.93 -0.24 -1.94
C LEU A 12 10.45 -0.45 -1.90
N PRO A 13 10.94 -1.67 -2.15
CA PRO A 13 12.35 -1.86 -2.42
C PRO A 13 12.70 -1.26 -3.78
N VAL A 14 13.69 -0.35 -3.80
CA VAL A 14 14.08 0.37 -5.02
C VAL A 14 15.59 0.37 -5.21
N SER A 15 16.07 0.24 -6.44
CA SER A 15 17.50 0.33 -6.78
C SER A 15 17.90 1.72 -7.30
N ASN A 16 16.94 2.49 -7.80
CA ASN A 16 17.10 3.82 -8.37
C ASN A 16 16.46 4.89 -7.48
N PHE A 17 16.90 4.94 -6.23
CA PHE A 17 16.29 5.71 -5.14
C PHE A 17 16.05 7.18 -5.49
N ASP A 18 17.02 7.88 -6.11
CA ASP A 18 16.88 9.31 -6.41
C ASP A 18 15.82 9.60 -7.46
N GLU A 19 15.66 8.73 -8.47
CA GLU A 19 14.59 8.87 -9.48
C GLU A 19 13.22 8.63 -8.87
N VAL A 20 13.09 7.59 -8.04
CA VAL A 20 11.82 7.26 -7.39
C VAL A 20 11.47 8.34 -6.36
N ARG A 21 12.44 8.84 -5.61
CA ARG A 21 12.27 9.95 -4.70
C ARG A 21 11.75 11.20 -5.42
N ALA A 22 12.40 11.61 -6.51
CA ALA A 22 11.97 12.75 -7.32
C ALA A 22 10.56 12.56 -7.91
N PHE A 23 10.20 11.33 -8.26
CA PHE A 23 8.85 11.01 -8.70
C PHE A 23 7.80 11.32 -7.61
N TYR A 24 8.02 10.84 -6.39
CA TYR A 24 7.07 11.05 -5.29
C TYR A 24 7.06 12.49 -4.77
N GLU A 25 8.23 13.13 -4.64
CA GLU A 25 8.35 14.50 -4.13
C GLU A 25 7.97 15.56 -5.20
N ASP A 26 8.62 15.54 -6.36
CA ASP A 26 8.54 16.63 -7.32
C ASP A 26 7.37 16.50 -8.29
N ARG A 27 7.00 15.25 -8.66
CA ARG A 27 5.94 15.01 -9.66
C ARG A 27 4.58 14.78 -9.01
N LEU A 28 4.51 13.97 -7.93
CA LEU A 28 3.26 13.71 -7.22
C LEU A 28 3.01 14.69 -6.06
N GLY A 29 4.01 15.45 -5.65
CA GLY A 29 3.88 16.43 -4.57
C GLY A 29 3.63 15.80 -3.20
N LEU A 30 4.06 14.55 -2.97
CA LEU A 30 3.90 13.91 -1.67
C LEU A 30 4.84 14.52 -0.64
N VAL A 31 4.35 14.64 0.59
CA VAL A 31 5.12 15.22 1.69
C VAL A 31 6.01 14.16 2.31
N LYS A 32 7.34 14.36 2.22
CA LYS A 32 8.29 13.54 2.94
C LYS A 32 8.20 13.83 4.45
N THR A 33 7.92 12.80 5.23
CA THR A 33 7.78 12.90 6.69
C THR A 33 9.05 12.48 7.42
N GLN A 34 9.84 11.60 6.81
CA GLN A 34 11.06 11.09 7.41
C GLN A 34 12.06 10.64 6.35
N GLU A 35 13.35 10.79 6.62
CA GLU A 35 14.45 10.21 5.85
C GLU A 35 15.52 9.72 6.82
N TRP A 36 16.08 8.54 6.57
CA TRP A 36 17.14 7.94 7.40
C TRP A 36 17.99 6.98 6.58
N THR A 37 19.03 6.47 7.21
CA THR A 37 19.92 5.47 6.61
C THR A 37 19.90 4.22 7.48
N ASP A 38 19.83 3.06 6.86
CA ASP A 38 19.92 1.79 7.58
C ASP A 38 21.35 1.47 8.04
N ARG A 39 21.54 0.35 8.72
CA ARG A 39 22.85 -0.08 9.25
C ARG A 39 23.87 -0.41 8.16
N GLU A 40 23.41 -0.69 6.95
CA GLU A 40 24.24 -1.02 5.79
C GLU A 40 24.57 0.22 4.96
N GLY A 41 24.04 1.40 5.33
CA GLY A 41 24.24 2.65 4.63
C GLY A 41 23.24 2.94 3.51
N ASN A 42 22.20 2.10 3.35
CA ASN A 42 21.16 2.32 2.35
C ASN A 42 20.14 3.35 2.84
N ARG A 43 19.67 4.17 1.91
CA ARG A 43 18.72 5.26 2.22
C ARG A 43 17.30 4.74 2.35
N ARG A 44 16.54 5.39 3.23
CA ARG A 44 15.12 5.18 3.48
C ARG A 44 14.40 6.52 3.45
N ALA A 45 13.22 6.57 2.87
CA ALA A 45 12.37 7.77 2.92
C ALA A 45 10.91 7.39 3.10
N ARG A 46 10.19 8.12 3.95
CA ARG A 46 8.76 7.93 4.20
C ARG A 46 7.97 9.14 3.71
N TYR A 47 6.90 8.88 3.01
CA TYR A 47 5.98 9.87 2.48
C TYR A 47 4.60 9.67 3.07
N SER A 48 3.98 10.77 3.50
CA SER A 48 2.57 10.77 3.85
C SER A 48 1.73 10.71 2.58
N VAL A 49 0.76 9.82 2.57
CA VAL A 49 -0.30 9.76 1.56
C VAL A 49 -1.65 10.04 2.23
N THR A 50 -2.69 10.14 1.44
CA THR A 50 -4.05 10.34 1.97
C THR A 50 -4.52 9.20 2.86
N GLY A 51 -5.59 9.41 3.62
CA GLY A 51 -6.18 8.38 4.48
C GLY A 51 -5.33 8.02 5.71
N GLY A 52 -4.24 8.75 6.00
CA GLY A 52 -3.32 8.44 7.09
C GLY A 52 -2.38 7.26 6.79
N GLY A 53 -2.26 6.88 5.52
CA GLY A 53 -1.30 5.89 5.06
C GLY A 53 0.07 6.50 4.74
N PHE A 54 1.03 5.62 4.48
CA PHE A 54 2.40 6.00 4.11
C PHE A 54 2.94 5.12 2.99
N ILE A 55 3.89 5.67 2.25
CA ILE A 55 4.79 4.93 1.36
C ILE A 55 6.21 5.08 1.90
N GLU A 56 6.94 3.98 2.02
CA GLU A 56 8.37 3.98 2.34
C GLU A 56 9.19 3.47 1.15
N LEU A 57 10.23 4.20 0.79
CA LEU A 57 11.26 3.75 -0.15
C LEU A 57 12.40 3.12 0.63
N HIS A 58 12.78 1.91 0.25
CA HIS A 58 13.91 1.17 0.81
C HIS A 58 14.95 0.92 -0.28
N GLU A 59 16.04 1.69 -0.26
CA GLU A 59 17.15 1.52 -1.21
C GLU A 59 17.83 0.15 -1.03
N ASN A 60 17.93 -0.61 -2.13
CA ASN A 60 18.64 -1.89 -2.21
C ASN A 60 18.31 -2.92 -1.12
N ASP A 61 17.11 -2.87 -0.55
CA ASP A 61 16.70 -3.82 0.49
C ASP A 61 16.39 -5.19 -0.09
N ARG A 62 17.36 -6.07 -0.06
CA ARG A 62 17.27 -7.46 -0.57
C ARG A 62 16.58 -8.41 0.41
N THR A 63 16.25 -7.95 1.61
CA THR A 63 15.54 -8.78 2.61
C THR A 63 14.03 -8.77 2.37
N LEU A 64 13.56 -7.86 1.52
CA LEU A 64 12.16 -7.74 1.11
C LEU A 64 11.90 -8.44 -0.23
N PRO A 65 10.68 -8.87 -0.50
CA PRO A 65 10.28 -9.34 -1.82
C PRO A 65 10.58 -8.29 -2.87
N GLN A 66 11.18 -8.72 -3.97
CA GLN A 66 11.52 -7.84 -5.08
C GLN A 66 10.42 -7.90 -6.14
N GLY A 67 10.07 -6.76 -6.67
CA GLY A 67 9.09 -6.63 -7.75
C GLY A 67 8.14 -5.47 -7.54
N PRO A 68 7.36 -5.14 -8.58
CA PRO A 68 6.45 -4.01 -8.51
C PRO A 68 5.32 -4.26 -7.51
N THR A 69 5.04 -3.26 -6.72
CA THR A 69 3.89 -3.17 -5.81
C THR A 69 2.80 -2.30 -6.43
N SER A 70 1.57 -2.47 -6.01
CA SER A 70 0.45 -1.65 -6.45
C SER A 70 -0.20 -0.88 -5.33
N PHE A 71 -0.58 0.34 -5.67
CA PHE A 71 -1.34 1.24 -4.81
C PHE A 71 -2.62 1.69 -5.49
N TRP A 72 -3.57 2.08 -4.66
CA TRP A 72 -4.80 2.75 -5.07
C TRP A 72 -4.88 4.08 -4.34
N MET A 73 -5.05 5.16 -5.09
CA MET A 73 -5.16 6.51 -4.54
C MET A 73 -6.37 7.23 -5.14
N GLU A 74 -7.16 7.88 -4.29
CA GLU A 74 -8.27 8.67 -4.75
C GLU A 74 -7.84 10.10 -5.11
N ALA A 75 -8.11 10.53 -6.34
CA ALA A 75 -7.82 11.89 -6.80
C ALA A 75 -8.96 12.85 -6.48
N ALA A 76 -8.61 14.02 -5.98
CA ALA A 76 -9.57 15.12 -5.80
C ALA A 76 -10.06 15.70 -7.14
N ASP A 77 -9.16 15.81 -8.10
CA ASP A 77 -9.43 16.21 -9.49
C ASP A 77 -8.61 15.33 -10.44
N ILE A 78 -9.22 14.27 -10.95
CA ILE A 78 -8.54 13.30 -11.82
C ILE A 78 -8.13 13.90 -13.16
N ASN A 79 -8.92 14.85 -13.71
CA ASN A 79 -8.58 15.46 -14.99
C ASN A 79 -7.41 16.44 -14.84
N GLY A 80 -7.45 17.26 -13.78
CA GLY A 80 -6.36 18.19 -13.46
C GLY A 80 -5.06 17.46 -13.19
N LEU A 81 -5.11 16.40 -12.38
CA LEU A 81 -3.94 15.56 -12.11
C LEU A 81 -3.38 14.94 -13.38
N TYR A 82 -4.21 14.26 -14.18
CA TYR A 82 -3.77 13.61 -15.43
C TYR A 82 -3.12 14.62 -16.38
N SER A 83 -3.76 15.79 -16.57
CA SER A 83 -3.23 16.86 -17.42
C SER A 83 -1.90 17.44 -16.88
N ALA A 84 -1.75 17.57 -15.56
CA ALA A 84 -0.50 18.01 -14.96
C ALA A 84 0.62 17.01 -15.19
N LEU A 85 0.35 15.71 -14.97
CA LEU A 85 1.31 14.63 -15.19
C LEU A 85 1.75 14.51 -16.66
N GLN A 86 0.81 14.66 -17.60
CA GLN A 86 1.14 14.70 -19.03
C GLN A 86 2.07 15.87 -19.39
N LYS A 87 1.86 17.05 -18.80
CA LYS A 87 2.71 18.24 -19.04
C LYS A 87 4.10 18.10 -18.47
N ILE A 88 4.24 17.47 -17.31
CA ILE A 88 5.54 17.19 -16.69
C ILE A 88 6.36 16.27 -17.60
N GLY A 89 5.71 15.33 -18.27
CA GLY A 89 6.35 14.37 -19.17
C GLY A 89 7.22 13.34 -18.44
N GLY A 90 7.73 12.37 -19.20
CA GLY A 90 8.63 11.33 -18.66
C GLY A 90 7.98 10.40 -17.63
N MET A 91 6.65 10.33 -17.62
CA MET A 91 5.88 9.41 -16.79
C MET A 91 5.26 8.31 -17.65
N ASP A 92 5.29 7.10 -17.13
CA ASP A 92 4.58 5.96 -17.73
C ASP A 92 3.09 6.01 -17.32
N LEU A 93 2.30 6.77 -18.10
CA LEU A 93 0.84 6.79 -18.01
C LEU A 93 0.32 5.75 -18.99
N PHE A 94 0.09 4.54 -18.55
CA PHE A 94 -0.19 3.43 -19.45
C PHE A 94 -1.67 3.16 -19.69
N ASP A 95 -2.57 3.81 -18.94
CA ASP A 95 -4.01 3.81 -19.20
C ASP A 95 -4.51 5.25 -19.35
N PRO A 96 -5.34 5.56 -20.38
CA PRO A 96 -6.06 6.83 -20.42
C PRO A 96 -7.14 6.86 -19.33
N ILE A 97 -7.67 8.06 -19.06
CA ILE A 97 -8.81 8.15 -18.15
C ILE A 97 -10.01 7.44 -18.75
N GLU A 98 -10.48 6.40 -18.06
CA GLU A 98 -11.66 5.62 -18.43
C GLU A 98 -12.69 5.58 -17.32
N TYR A 99 -13.95 5.43 -17.70
CA TYR A 99 -15.02 5.12 -16.77
C TYR A 99 -15.06 3.63 -16.49
N LYS A 100 -15.05 3.27 -15.21
CA LYS A 100 -15.07 1.87 -14.77
C LYS A 100 -16.45 1.48 -14.22
N TYR A 101 -16.77 0.21 -14.28
CA TYR A 101 -18.04 -0.37 -13.84
C TYR A 101 -18.38 -0.09 -12.36
N PHE A 102 -17.39 0.18 -11.53
CA PHE A 102 -17.57 0.56 -10.12
C PHE A 102 -17.87 2.05 -9.90
N HIS A 103 -18.43 2.72 -10.89
CA HIS A 103 -18.84 4.13 -10.85
C HIS A 103 -17.70 5.11 -10.53
N ALA A 104 -16.55 4.87 -11.08
CA ALA A 104 -15.40 5.75 -10.97
C ALA A 104 -14.72 5.94 -12.31
N ARG A 105 -14.03 7.06 -12.45
CA ARG A 105 -13.04 7.26 -13.51
C ARG A 105 -11.67 6.91 -12.96
N SER A 106 -10.84 6.27 -13.75
CA SER A 106 -9.50 5.90 -13.35
C SER A 106 -8.49 5.99 -14.47
N PHE A 107 -7.24 6.13 -14.11
CA PHE A 107 -6.08 5.86 -14.96
C PHE A 107 -4.99 5.17 -14.14
N GLN A 108 -3.98 4.66 -14.81
CA GLN A 108 -2.86 4.02 -14.16
C GLN A 108 -1.55 4.70 -14.53
N MET A 109 -0.61 4.73 -13.60
CA MET A 109 0.75 5.21 -13.81
C MET A 109 1.75 4.28 -13.13
N ARG A 110 3.00 4.31 -13.61
CA ARG A 110 4.12 3.64 -12.97
C ARG A 110 5.15 4.64 -12.50
N ASP A 111 5.74 4.35 -11.34
CA ASP A 111 6.95 5.02 -10.89
C ASP A 111 8.19 4.49 -11.64
N PRO A 112 9.37 5.12 -11.51
CA PRO A 112 10.59 4.68 -12.17
C PRO A 112 11.09 3.28 -11.77
N ALA A 113 10.62 2.71 -10.65
CA ALA A 113 10.91 1.34 -10.24
C ALA A 113 9.89 0.32 -10.77
N GLY A 114 8.84 0.79 -11.47
CA GLY A 114 7.80 -0.05 -12.07
C GLY A 114 6.59 -0.30 -11.17
N ASN A 115 6.53 0.30 -9.97
CA ASN A 115 5.36 0.18 -9.10
C ASN A 115 4.17 0.88 -9.74
N ALA A 116 3.01 0.23 -9.70
CA ALA A 116 1.79 0.75 -10.31
C ALA A 116 0.96 1.54 -9.30
N THR A 117 0.40 2.66 -9.73
CA THR A 117 -0.61 3.39 -8.97
C THR A 117 -1.89 3.49 -9.78
N PHE A 118 -2.97 2.94 -9.25
CA PHE A 118 -4.33 3.14 -9.72
C PHE A 118 -4.84 4.45 -9.16
N VAL A 119 -5.05 5.42 -10.02
CA VAL A 119 -5.61 6.71 -9.64
C VAL A 119 -7.09 6.72 -9.98
N VAL A 120 -7.93 7.03 -9.00
CA VAL A 120 -9.37 6.88 -9.10
C VAL A 120 -10.08 8.15 -8.66
N ALA A 121 -11.19 8.47 -9.28
CA ALA A 121 -12.13 9.49 -8.81
C ALA A 121 -13.55 8.93 -8.89
N TYR A 122 -14.16 8.71 -7.73
CA TYR A 122 -15.54 8.26 -7.64
C TYR A 122 -16.53 9.36 -8.06
N GLU A 123 -17.67 8.98 -8.60
CA GLU A 123 -18.75 9.92 -8.87
C GLU A 123 -19.27 10.54 -7.56
N LYS A 124 -19.60 11.82 -7.62
CA LYS A 124 -20.04 12.60 -6.44
C LYS A 124 -21.22 12.01 -5.69
N ASN A 125 -22.06 11.22 -6.36
CA ASN A 125 -23.25 10.61 -5.78
C ASN A 125 -22.97 9.27 -5.06
N VAL A 126 -21.76 8.71 -5.22
CA VAL A 126 -21.37 7.42 -4.62
C VAL A 126 -20.68 7.62 -3.27
N ARG A 127 -19.97 8.75 -3.12
CA ARG A 127 -19.39 9.17 -1.83
C ARG A 127 -19.56 10.67 -1.62
N PRO A 128 -19.98 11.11 -0.42
CA PRO A 128 -19.96 12.52 -0.09
C PRO A 128 -18.51 13.04 -0.16
N TYR A 129 -18.34 14.17 -0.83
CA TYR A 129 -17.06 14.85 -0.94
C TYR A 129 -16.66 15.39 0.43
N THR A 130 -15.64 14.85 1.06
CA THR A 130 -15.01 15.44 2.24
C THR A 130 -13.84 16.32 1.81
N LYS A 131 -13.75 17.49 2.40
CA LYS A 131 -12.91 18.61 1.94
C LYS A 131 -11.46 18.57 2.43
N ASP A 132 -11.06 17.52 3.12
CA ASP A 132 -9.77 17.44 3.79
C ASP A 132 -8.71 16.82 2.87
N SER A 133 -8.36 17.56 1.80
CA SER A 133 -7.17 17.27 1.04
C SER A 133 -5.93 17.66 1.85
N VAL A 134 -4.95 16.78 1.95
CA VAL A 134 -3.60 17.14 2.38
C VAL A 134 -3.14 18.32 1.52
N LYS A 135 -2.74 19.41 2.17
CA LYS A 135 -2.41 20.68 1.52
C LYS A 135 -1.34 20.47 0.46
N GLY A 136 -1.69 20.70 -0.81
CA GLY A 136 -0.78 20.56 -1.95
C GLY A 136 -0.82 19.21 -2.67
N ALA A 137 -1.54 18.21 -2.15
CA ALA A 137 -1.63 16.92 -2.79
C ALA A 137 -2.80 16.85 -3.79
N PHE A 138 -2.56 16.15 -4.89
CA PHE A 138 -3.58 15.82 -5.88
C PHE A 138 -4.59 14.78 -5.37
N PHE A 139 -4.28 14.12 -4.24
CA PHE A 139 -5.00 12.99 -3.71
C PHE A 139 -5.83 13.35 -2.48
N LYS A 140 -6.88 12.59 -2.21
CA LYS A 140 -7.79 12.76 -1.07
C LYS A 140 -8.24 11.40 -0.51
N ASP A 141 -8.72 11.45 0.71
CA ASP A 141 -9.51 10.49 1.46
C ASP A 141 -8.94 9.07 1.58
N GLU A 142 -8.71 8.32 0.52
CA GLU A 142 -8.43 6.90 0.60
C GLU A 142 -7.09 6.50 0.00
N PHE A 143 -6.35 5.67 0.72
CA PHE A 143 -5.16 4.98 0.26
C PHE A 143 -5.32 3.47 0.42
N ARG A 144 -4.91 2.69 -0.59
CA ARG A 144 -4.87 1.24 -0.51
C ARG A 144 -3.53 0.71 -0.98
N THR A 145 -2.99 -0.27 -0.25
CA THR A 145 -1.98 -1.18 -0.80
C THR A 145 -2.72 -2.36 -1.42
N VAL A 146 -2.49 -2.60 -2.70
CA VAL A 146 -3.16 -3.67 -3.44
C VAL A 146 -2.25 -4.88 -3.50
N LEU A 147 -2.76 -6.03 -3.03
CA LEU A 147 -2.08 -7.32 -3.04
C LEU A 147 -2.80 -8.23 -4.02
N PHE A 148 -2.08 -8.75 -5.01
CA PHE A 148 -2.62 -9.75 -5.92
C PHE A 148 -2.35 -11.14 -5.36
N VAL A 149 -3.42 -11.89 -5.16
CA VAL A 149 -3.40 -13.18 -4.46
C VAL A 149 -3.98 -14.28 -5.33
N ASP A 150 -3.49 -15.50 -5.17
CA ASP A 150 -3.93 -16.67 -5.93
C ASP A 150 -5.05 -17.40 -5.19
N ASP A 151 -5.01 -17.43 -3.85
CA ASP A 151 -6.05 -18.04 -2.99
C ASP A 151 -6.73 -16.99 -2.11
N LEU A 152 -7.83 -16.45 -2.62
CA LEU A 152 -8.62 -15.44 -1.91
C LEU A 152 -9.21 -15.93 -0.59
N ASP A 153 -9.60 -17.22 -0.50
CA ASP A 153 -10.23 -17.75 0.70
C ASP A 153 -9.19 -17.94 1.82
N ALA A 154 -8.02 -18.50 1.50
CA ALA A 154 -6.92 -18.60 2.45
C ALA A 154 -6.44 -17.22 2.93
N THR A 155 -6.36 -16.26 2.01
CA THR A 155 -5.95 -14.90 2.32
C THR A 155 -7.01 -14.18 3.16
N TYR A 156 -8.30 -14.37 2.85
CA TYR A 156 -9.39 -13.84 3.67
C TYR A 156 -9.32 -14.35 5.12
N ASP A 157 -9.15 -15.67 5.30
CA ASP A 157 -9.02 -16.27 6.63
C ASP A 157 -7.79 -15.69 7.36
N PHE A 158 -6.66 -15.54 6.68
CA PHE A 158 -5.45 -14.98 7.27
C PHE A 158 -5.67 -13.55 7.77
N TYR A 159 -6.18 -12.64 6.93
CA TYR A 159 -6.38 -11.24 7.32
C TYR A 159 -7.47 -11.07 8.38
N THR A 160 -8.54 -11.86 8.35
CA THR A 160 -9.66 -11.70 9.29
C THR A 160 -9.47 -12.48 10.60
N THR A 161 -8.89 -13.67 10.58
CA THR A 161 -8.77 -14.52 11.77
C THR A 161 -7.38 -14.50 12.39
N VAL A 162 -6.31 -14.43 11.58
CA VAL A 162 -4.94 -14.40 12.10
C VAL A 162 -4.54 -12.97 12.47
N LEU A 163 -4.75 -12.01 11.57
CA LEU A 163 -4.43 -10.60 11.79
C LEU A 163 -5.58 -9.81 12.46
N GLU A 164 -6.77 -10.40 12.60
CA GLU A 164 -7.96 -9.76 13.19
C GLU A 164 -8.35 -8.42 12.56
N MET A 165 -8.11 -8.27 11.26
CA MET A 165 -8.46 -7.07 10.52
C MET A 165 -9.91 -7.16 10.05
N PRO A 166 -10.75 -6.14 10.31
CA PRO A 166 -12.12 -6.15 9.83
C PRO A 166 -12.17 -6.05 8.31
N CYS A 167 -12.82 -7.00 7.65
CA CYS A 167 -13.18 -6.89 6.25
C CYS A 167 -14.34 -5.89 6.12
N VAL A 168 -14.11 -4.78 5.43
CA VAL A 168 -15.08 -3.69 5.30
C VAL A 168 -15.80 -3.69 3.97
N TYR A 169 -15.27 -4.39 2.98
CA TYR A 169 -15.90 -4.51 1.68
C TYR A 169 -15.47 -5.80 0.97
N GLN A 170 -16.42 -6.41 0.30
CA GLN A 170 -16.21 -7.59 -0.54
C GLN A 170 -16.92 -7.37 -1.87
N TRP A 171 -16.31 -7.78 -2.96
CA TRP A 171 -16.93 -7.78 -4.28
C TRP A 171 -16.69 -9.07 -5.04
N ASN A 172 -17.61 -9.36 -5.95
CA ASN A 172 -17.55 -10.51 -6.83
C ASN A 172 -18.25 -10.09 -8.14
N GLU A 173 -17.49 -9.55 -9.06
CA GLU A 173 -17.99 -8.94 -10.28
C GLU A 173 -18.11 -9.93 -11.42
N CYS A 174 -18.96 -9.61 -12.41
CA CYS A 174 -19.29 -10.52 -13.52
C CYS A 174 -18.09 -10.87 -14.42
N ALA A 175 -17.01 -10.10 -14.36
CA ALA A 175 -15.77 -10.34 -15.11
C ALA A 175 -14.77 -11.27 -14.42
N GLY A 176 -15.17 -11.91 -13.28
CA GLY A 176 -14.26 -12.73 -12.47
C GLY A 176 -13.36 -11.92 -11.55
N ASP A 177 -13.56 -10.61 -11.49
CA ASP A 177 -12.87 -9.71 -10.57
C ASP A 177 -13.45 -9.90 -9.17
N LYS A 178 -12.65 -10.46 -8.27
CA LYS A 178 -13.02 -10.74 -6.89
C LYS A 178 -12.00 -10.13 -5.96
N GLY A 179 -12.45 -9.65 -4.81
CA GLY A 179 -11.52 -9.16 -3.82
C GLY A 179 -12.15 -8.80 -2.49
N PHE A 180 -11.28 -8.47 -1.56
CA PHE A 180 -11.60 -8.07 -0.21
C PHE A 180 -10.85 -6.81 0.16
N LYS A 181 -11.47 -5.97 0.96
CA LYS A 181 -10.87 -4.76 1.50
C LYS A 181 -10.88 -4.80 3.02
N TYR A 182 -9.71 -4.66 3.64
CA TYR A 182 -9.52 -4.69 5.08
C TYR A 182 -9.09 -3.34 5.59
N HIS A 183 -9.68 -2.93 6.70
CA HIS A 183 -9.37 -1.66 7.34
C HIS A 183 -8.11 -1.78 8.21
N ALA A 184 -7.11 -0.99 7.91
CA ALA A 184 -5.98 -0.78 8.80
C ALA A 184 -6.39 0.25 9.86
N ALA A 185 -6.62 -0.21 11.08
CA ALA A 185 -7.32 0.49 12.14
C ALA A 185 -6.96 1.98 12.32
N GLY A 186 -7.97 2.81 12.51
CA GLY A 186 -7.83 4.22 12.87
C GLY A 186 -7.52 5.19 11.72
N THR A 187 -7.59 4.74 10.47
CA THR A 187 -7.26 5.53 9.28
C THR A 187 -8.21 5.23 8.13
N GLU A 188 -8.17 6.02 7.05
CA GLU A 188 -8.77 5.69 5.75
C GLU A 188 -7.76 4.95 4.84
N ALA A 189 -6.86 4.18 5.45
CA ALA A 189 -5.91 3.33 4.75
C ALA A 189 -6.36 1.86 4.82
N TYR A 190 -6.24 1.15 3.71
CA TYR A 190 -6.79 -0.18 3.54
C TYR A 190 -5.80 -1.12 2.86
N ILE A 191 -5.89 -2.40 3.18
CA ILE A 191 -5.31 -3.48 2.38
C ILE A 191 -6.42 -3.99 1.46
N GLU A 192 -6.12 -4.14 0.18
CA GLU A 192 -7.02 -4.67 -0.82
C GLU A 192 -6.42 -5.91 -1.45
N ASN A 193 -7.07 -7.07 -1.25
CA ASN A 193 -6.69 -8.30 -1.89
C ASN A 193 -7.52 -8.49 -3.16
N LEU A 194 -6.83 -8.60 -4.29
CA LEU A 194 -7.42 -8.89 -5.60
C LEU A 194 -6.99 -10.28 -6.07
N HIS A 195 -7.91 -11.02 -6.64
CA HIS A 195 -7.55 -12.28 -7.29
C HIS A 195 -6.56 -12.01 -8.42
N ARG A 196 -5.44 -12.74 -8.42
CA ARG A 196 -4.40 -12.60 -9.44
C ARG A 196 -4.92 -13.04 -10.79
N ILE A 197 -4.93 -12.13 -11.75
CA ILE A 197 -5.19 -12.47 -13.14
C ILE A 197 -3.86 -12.72 -13.87
N PRO A 198 -3.79 -13.63 -14.86
CA PRO A 198 -2.54 -14.06 -15.51
C PRO A 198 -1.73 -12.92 -16.17
N LEU A 199 -2.35 -11.76 -16.39
CA LEU A 199 -1.72 -10.60 -17.02
C LEU A 199 -1.03 -9.65 -16.04
N THR A 200 -1.22 -9.81 -14.74
CA THR A 200 -0.57 -8.97 -13.74
C THR A 200 0.86 -9.45 -13.49
N LYS A 201 1.83 -8.64 -13.94
CA LYS A 201 3.27 -8.86 -13.67
C LYS A 201 3.67 -8.28 -12.31
N GLN A 202 2.87 -8.49 -11.28
CA GLN A 202 3.21 -7.96 -9.97
C GLN A 202 4.04 -8.96 -9.17
N GLY A 203 5.02 -8.43 -8.46
CA GLY A 203 5.75 -9.14 -7.43
C GLY A 203 4.93 -9.26 -6.13
N PHE A 204 5.54 -9.83 -5.13
CA PHE A 204 5.00 -9.82 -3.77
C PHE A 204 5.20 -8.43 -3.16
N ALA A 205 4.22 -7.99 -2.38
CA ALA A 205 4.27 -6.70 -1.72
C ALA A 205 4.78 -6.83 -0.28
N THR A 206 5.25 -5.72 0.26
CA THR A 206 5.53 -5.58 1.70
C THR A 206 4.66 -4.47 2.27
N ILE A 207 3.92 -4.77 3.32
CA ILE A 207 3.16 -3.80 4.09
C ILE A 207 3.70 -3.72 5.52
N LYS A 208 3.63 -2.54 6.12
CA LYS A 208 3.97 -2.31 7.52
C LYS A 208 2.72 -1.94 8.30
N LEU A 209 2.51 -2.61 9.42
CA LEU A 209 1.43 -2.38 10.37
C LEU A 209 2.02 -2.07 11.75
N TYR A 210 1.31 -1.28 12.54
CA TYR A 210 1.71 -0.88 13.88
C TYR A 210 0.85 -1.57 14.91
N ALA A 211 1.46 -2.33 15.83
CA ALA A 211 0.74 -3.09 16.83
C ALA A 211 0.24 -2.19 17.97
N VAL A 212 -0.99 -2.43 18.45
CA VAL A 212 -1.54 -1.76 19.64
C VAL A 212 -0.78 -2.17 20.90
N ASP A 213 -0.52 -3.48 21.03
CA ASP A 213 0.30 -4.10 22.05
C ASP A 213 1.28 -5.03 21.32
N PHE A 214 2.50 -4.57 21.19
CA PHE A 214 3.51 -5.25 20.38
C PHE A 214 3.88 -6.63 20.93
N ASP A 215 4.03 -6.76 22.26
CA ASP A 215 4.41 -8.01 22.88
C ASP A 215 3.29 -9.06 22.77
N ALA A 216 2.06 -8.68 23.06
CA ALA A 216 0.91 -9.55 22.87
C ALA A 216 0.70 -9.95 21.40
N CYS A 217 0.90 -9.02 20.46
CA CYS A 217 0.83 -9.28 19.03
C CYS A 217 1.93 -10.28 18.60
N TYR A 218 3.17 -10.09 19.05
CA TYR A 218 4.28 -10.97 18.75
C TYR A 218 4.05 -12.39 19.30
N GLU A 219 3.64 -12.53 20.56
CA GLU A 219 3.34 -13.82 21.18
C GLU A 219 2.22 -14.56 20.41
N LYS A 220 1.11 -13.86 20.15
CA LYS A 220 -0.04 -14.42 19.44
C LYS A 220 0.32 -14.92 18.05
N LEU A 221 0.98 -14.10 17.25
CA LEU A 221 1.35 -14.46 15.89
C LEU A 221 2.48 -15.50 15.87
N SER A 222 3.36 -15.54 16.87
CA SER A 222 4.40 -16.56 16.97
C SER A 222 3.85 -17.93 17.33
N ALA A 223 2.77 -17.98 18.08
CA ALA A 223 2.08 -19.23 18.42
C ALA A 223 1.16 -19.73 17.28
N ASN A 224 0.84 -18.90 16.28
CA ASN A 224 -0.09 -19.26 15.22
C ASN A 224 0.65 -19.92 14.04
N PRO A 225 0.39 -21.22 13.74
CA PRO A 225 1.08 -21.92 12.64
C PRO A 225 0.74 -21.40 11.24
N LYS A 226 -0.38 -20.65 11.10
CA LYS A 226 -0.76 -20.00 9.83
C LYS A 226 -0.01 -18.69 9.58
N ALA A 227 0.66 -18.13 10.60
CA ALA A 227 1.46 -16.91 10.51
C ALA A 227 2.94 -17.27 10.33
N HIS A 228 3.35 -17.59 9.10
CA HIS A 228 4.73 -17.97 8.83
C HIS A 228 5.72 -16.86 9.19
N MET A 229 6.76 -17.16 9.98
CA MET A 229 7.78 -16.21 10.41
C MET A 229 8.88 -16.09 9.36
N ILE A 230 9.02 -14.93 8.75
CA ILE A 230 10.11 -14.63 7.82
C ILE A 230 11.32 -14.06 8.56
N ARG A 231 11.04 -13.09 9.43
CA ARG A 231 12.10 -12.45 10.23
C ARG A 231 11.66 -12.38 11.69
N PRO A 232 12.46 -12.95 12.61
CA PRO A 232 12.16 -12.88 14.04
C PRO A 232 12.30 -11.45 14.56
N LEU A 233 11.92 -11.24 15.80
CA LEU A 233 12.03 -9.97 16.50
C LEU A 233 13.42 -9.36 16.40
N TYR A 234 13.50 -8.11 15.98
CA TYR A 234 14.71 -7.29 15.95
C TYR A 234 14.38 -5.82 16.25
N THR A 235 15.41 -5.03 16.51
CA THR A 235 15.29 -3.57 16.65
C THR A 235 15.85 -2.91 15.40
N ASN A 236 15.06 -2.05 14.75
CA ASN A 236 15.48 -1.32 13.56
C ASN A 236 16.42 -0.14 13.88
N GLU A 237 16.83 0.61 12.88
CA GLU A 237 17.76 1.75 12.97
C GLU A 237 17.18 2.93 13.75
N LEU A 238 15.86 3.04 13.81
CA LEU A 238 15.12 4.08 14.53
C LEU A 238 14.83 3.70 15.99
N GLY A 239 15.29 2.50 16.41
CA GLY A 239 15.08 1.99 17.76
C GLY A 239 13.73 1.29 17.99
N ALA A 240 12.88 1.18 16.96
CA ALA A 240 11.62 0.46 17.06
C ALA A 240 11.82 -1.06 16.91
N ARG A 241 11.05 -1.84 17.67
CA ARG A 241 11.03 -3.30 17.54
C ARG A 241 10.15 -3.71 16.36
N GLU A 242 10.61 -4.67 15.59
CA GLU A 242 9.92 -5.15 14.40
C GLU A 242 10.07 -6.67 14.24
N PHE A 243 9.11 -7.31 13.58
CA PHE A 243 9.19 -8.68 13.08
C PHE A 243 8.38 -8.82 11.80
N THR A 244 8.67 -9.85 10.98
CA THR A 244 8.01 -10.02 9.68
C THR A 244 7.32 -11.36 9.59
N ARG A 245 6.09 -11.34 9.13
CA ARG A 245 5.27 -12.49 8.78
C ARG A 245 5.03 -12.54 7.28
N GLU A 246 4.64 -13.69 6.79
CA GLU A 246 4.23 -13.91 5.41
C GLU A 246 2.76 -14.30 5.38
N ASP A 247 2.01 -13.74 4.43
CA ASP A 247 0.65 -14.18 4.15
C ASP A 247 0.65 -15.46 3.27
N PRO A 248 -0.51 -16.10 3.05
CA PRO A 248 -0.58 -17.33 2.26
C PRO A 248 -0.05 -17.22 0.82
N ASP A 249 0.00 -16.01 0.26
CA ASP A 249 0.46 -15.74 -1.10
C ASP A 249 1.90 -15.24 -1.19
N GLY A 250 2.62 -15.12 -0.06
CA GLY A 250 4.02 -14.71 -0.04
C GLY A 250 4.24 -13.20 0.11
N ASN A 251 3.21 -12.42 0.42
CA ASN A 251 3.39 -11.01 0.76
C ASN A 251 3.93 -10.88 2.20
N TYR A 252 4.80 -9.91 2.41
CA TYR A 252 5.40 -9.69 3.72
C TYR A 252 4.61 -8.66 4.53
N ILE A 253 4.33 -9.04 5.78
CA ILE A 253 3.68 -8.20 6.77
C ILE A 253 4.72 -7.85 7.84
N LEU A 254 5.29 -6.66 7.75
CA LEU A 254 6.21 -6.11 8.75
C LEU A 254 5.38 -5.52 9.88
N ILE A 255 5.56 -6.01 11.09
CA ILE A 255 4.84 -5.54 12.27
C ILE A 255 5.81 -4.79 13.17
N CYS A 256 5.43 -3.56 13.49
CA CYS A 256 6.25 -2.58 14.19
C CYS A 256 5.57 -2.19 15.52
N GLU A 257 6.42 -1.86 16.50
CA GLU A 257 6.03 -1.25 17.76
C GLU A 257 5.52 0.18 17.59
#